data_99adf5ba73b2f4771cbc783cc79dd52e
#
_entry.id   99adf5ba73b2f4771cbc783cc79dd52e
#
_cell.length_a   1.000
_cell.length_b   1.000
_cell.length_c   1.000
_cell.angle_alpha   90.00
_cell.angle_beta   90.00
_cell.angle_gamma   90.00
#
_symmetry.space_group_name_H-M   'P 1'
#
loop_
_entity.id
_entity.type
_entity.pdbx_description
1 polymer ?
#
loop_
_entity_poly.entity_id
_entity_poly.type
_entity_poly.pdbx_seq_one_letter_code
_entity_poly.pdbx_strand_id
1 'polypeptide(L)'
;DANGNYDWTKSAGQQYFMQQAKKYGVDHFLLFSNSAPVQFTKNGKACANKGVSGSNLADNHYADFAKFLTTTTKHFTDKGYNITLIDPVNEPQYDWTEGQEGSPWTNECIAKLARELDKSITDQGLSAQILLPEACQWKALYQDGTEKRANNQIEAFFNTSNSSTYIGDLKNLKR
;
A
#
# COMPACT_ATOMS: atom_id res chain seq x y z
N ASP A 1 -12.45 -8.77 10.08
CA ASP A 1 -13.74 -8.99 9.42
C ASP A 1 -14.41 -7.67 9.05
N ALA A 2 -15.59 -7.73 8.41
CA ALA A 2 -16.32 -6.55 7.97
C ALA A 2 -16.79 -5.64 9.14
N ASN A 3 -16.80 -6.14 10.37
CA ASN A 3 -17.14 -5.38 11.56
C ASN A 3 -15.91 -4.69 12.20
N GLY A 4 -14.76 -4.76 11.56
CA GLY A 4 -13.52 -4.17 12.08
C GLY A 4 -12.79 -5.00 13.13
N ASN A 5 -13.19 -6.26 13.36
CA ASN A 5 -12.48 -7.15 14.28
C ASN A 5 -11.27 -7.78 13.61
N TYR A 6 -10.15 -7.80 14.31
CA TYR A 6 -8.89 -8.40 13.85
C TYR A 6 -8.69 -9.77 14.51
N ASP A 7 -8.36 -10.77 13.70
CA ASP A 7 -7.95 -12.09 14.17
C ASP A 7 -6.43 -12.24 14.02
N TRP A 8 -5.71 -11.94 15.08
CA TRP A 8 -4.25 -11.97 15.13
C TRP A 8 -3.65 -13.39 15.16
N THR A 9 -4.46 -14.43 15.10
CA THR A 9 -3.99 -15.82 14.91
C THR A 9 -3.75 -16.14 13.43
N LYS A 10 -4.26 -15.31 12.53
CA LYS A 10 -4.05 -15.48 11.09
C LYS A 10 -2.62 -15.19 10.67
N SER A 11 -2.25 -15.66 9.49
CA SER A 11 -0.90 -15.50 8.94
C SER A 11 0.20 -16.04 9.88
N ALA A 12 -0.07 -17.16 10.56
CA ALA A 12 0.85 -17.74 11.54
C ALA A 12 2.25 -18.04 10.97
N GLY A 13 2.35 -18.43 9.69
CA GLY A 13 3.61 -18.61 8.99
C GLY A 13 4.43 -17.33 8.88
N GLN A 14 3.79 -16.23 8.48
CA GLN A 14 4.46 -14.91 8.39
C GLN A 14 4.91 -14.45 9.78
N GLN A 15 4.07 -14.59 10.80
CA GLN A 15 4.43 -14.25 12.18
C GLN A 15 5.60 -15.09 12.69
N TYR A 16 5.64 -16.38 12.37
CA TYR A 16 6.78 -17.25 12.67
C TYR A 16 8.07 -16.75 12.02
N PHE A 17 8.03 -16.44 10.72
CA PHE A 17 9.20 -15.90 10.03
C PHE A 17 9.66 -14.55 10.60
N MET A 18 8.75 -13.65 10.95
CA MET A 18 9.09 -12.40 11.63
C MET A 18 9.81 -12.66 12.96
N GLN A 19 9.29 -13.61 13.75
CA GLN A 19 9.90 -14.00 15.03
C GLN A 19 11.31 -14.55 14.84
N GLN A 20 11.50 -15.45 13.87
CA GLN A 20 12.83 -16.00 13.57
C GLN A 20 13.79 -14.92 13.04
N ALA A 21 13.34 -14.07 12.11
CA ALA A 21 14.13 -12.98 11.59
C ALA A 21 14.65 -12.07 12.73
N LYS A 22 13.77 -11.67 13.64
CA LYS A 22 14.14 -10.89 14.83
C LYS A 22 15.17 -11.61 15.70
N LYS A 23 14.98 -12.91 15.93
CA LYS A 23 15.92 -13.76 16.70
C LYS A 23 17.32 -13.78 16.08
N TYR A 24 17.42 -13.70 14.76
CA TYR A 24 18.68 -13.68 14.01
C TYR A 24 19.19 -12.26 13.71
N GLY A 25 18.66 -11.24 14.38
CA GLY A 25 19.20 -9.88 14.34
C GLY A 25 18.61 -8.96 13.28
N VAL A 26 17.52 -9.37 12.61
CA VAL A 26 16.76 -8.42 11.76
C VAL A 26 16.05 -7.43 12.67
N ASP A 27 16.31 -6.14 12.46
CA ASP A 27 15.81 -5.04 13.29
C ASP A 27 14.91 -4.06 12.54
N HIS A 28 14.71 -4.24 11.24
CA HIS A 28 13.79 -3.46 10.41
C HIS A 28 12.83 -4.38 9.67
N PHE A 29 11.55 -4.03 9.70
CA PHE A 29 10.49 -4.78 9.01
C PHE A 29 9.69 -3.84 8.12
N LEU A 30 9.21 -4.38 7.02
CA LEU A 30 8.31 -3.74 6.09
C LEU A 30 6.96 -4.44 6.13
N LEU A 31 5.88 -3.67 6.27
CA LEU A 31 4.52 -4.15 6.05
C LEU A 31 4.16 -3.96 4.58
N PHE A 32 3.94 -5.05 3.88
CA PHE A 32 3.60 -5.05 2.45
C PHE A 32 2.19 -5.59 2.22
N SER A 33 1.44 -4.98 1.31
CA SER A 33 0.08 -5.38 0.98
C SER A 33 -0.12 -5.61 -0.51
N ASN A 34 -0.51 -6.83 -0.89
CA ASN A 34 -0.88 -7.15 -2.27
C ASN A 34 -2.22 -6.54 -2.68
N SER A 35 -3.21 -6.53 -1.77
CA SER A 35 -4.54 -5.97 -2.01
C SER A 35 -5.20 -5.51 -0.72
N ALA A 36 -6.25 -4.71 -0.85
CA ALA A 36 -7.09 -4.34 0.28
C ALA A 36 -7.92 -5.54 0.77
N PRO A 37 -8.32 -5.58 2.05
CA PRO A 37 -9.31 -6.53 2.55
C PRO A 37 -10.54 -6.59 1.65
N VAL A 38 -11.06 -7.80 1.39
CA VAL A 38 -12.12 -8.03 0.39
C VAL A 38 -13.39 -7.20 0.64
N GLN A 39 -13.71 -6.90 1.89
CA GLN A 39 -14.85 -6.06 2.25
C GLN A 39 -14.69 -4.59 1.83
N PHE A 40 -13.49 -4.15 1.48
CA PHE A 40 -13.20 -2.80 1.00
C PHE A 40 -13.08 -2.75 -0.53
N THR A 41 -13.15 -3.89 -1.22
CA THR A 41 -12.98 -3.95 -2.67
C THR A 41 -14.29 -3.78 -3.42
N LYS A 42 -14.22 -3.22 -4.63
CA LYS A 42 -15.37 -3.00 -5.52
C LYS A 42 -16.10 -4.29 -5.90
N ASN A 43 -15.36 -5.39 -5.98
CA ASN A 43 -15.90 -6.69 -6.43
C ASN A 43 -16.00 -7.74 -5.32
N GLY A 44 -15.67 -7.42 -4.08
CA GLY A 44 -15.67 -8.36 -2.95
C GLY A 44 -14.61 -9.47 -3.04
N LYS A 45 -13.56 -9.28 -3.85
CA LYS A 45 -12.50 -10.28 -4.07
C LYS A 45 -11.11 -9.66 -3.85
N ALA A 46 -10.12 -10.51 -3.55
CA ALA A 46 -8.74 -10.11 -3.40
C ALA A 46 -8.03 -9.84 -4.76
N CYS A 47 -8.59 -10.30 -5.86
CA CYS A 47 -8.13 -9.99 -7.23
C CYS A 47 -9.10 -9.01 -7.91
N ALA A 48 -8.63 -8.30 -8.93
CA ALA A 48 -9.44 -7.34 -9.66
C ALA A 48 -10.26 -8.01 -10.78
N ASN A 49 -11.29 -7.32 -11.25
CA ASN A 49 -11.98 -7.66 -12.49
C ASN A 49 -11.25 -7.01 -13.69
N LYS A 50 -11.33 -7.65 -14.84
CA LYS A 50 -10.80 -7.08 -16.08
C LYS A 50 -11.40 -5.69 -16.33
N GLY A 51 -10.53 -4.72 -16.63
CA GLY A 51 -10.96 -3.36 -16.96
C GLY A 51 -11.44 -2.52 -15.77
N VAL A 52 -11.12 -2.91 -14.53
CA VAL A 52 -11.46 -2.09 -13.36
C VAL A 52 -10.84 -0.69 -13.50
N SER A 53 -11.64 0.33 -13.23
CA SER A 53 -11.19 1.73 -13.27
C SER A 53 -10.48 2.13 -11.97
N GLY A 54 -9.34 2.77 -12.10
CA GLY A 54 -8.56 3.29 -10.97
C GLY A 54 -7.88 2.17 -10.18
N SER A 55 -8.56 1.65 -9.18
CA SER A 55 -8.14 0.50 -8.37
C SER A 55 -9.32 -0.40 -8.04
N ASN A 56 -9.07 -1.61 -7.51
CA ASN A 56 -10.14 -2.47 -6.97
C ASN A 56 -10.63 -2.01 -5.59
N LEU A 57 -9.90 -1.10 -4.92
CA LEU A 57 -10.36 -0.47 -3.68
C LEU A 57 -11.56 0.44 -3.98
N ALA A 58 -12.65 0.30 -3.23
CA ALA A 58 -13.82 1.15 -3.38
C ALA A 58 -13.52 2.58 -2.89
N ASP A 59 -14.12 3.57 -3.58
CA ASP A 59 -13.75 4.98 -3.41
C ASP A 59 -14.03 5.55 -2.01
N ASN A 60 -14.94 4.96 -1.27
CA ASN A 60 -15.30 5.30 0.11
C ASN A 60 -14.48 4.56 1.17
N HIS A 61 -13.58 3.65 0.80
CA HIS A 61 -12.81 2.80 1.73
C HIS A 61 -11.31 3.12 1.78
N TYR A 62 -10.85 4.25 1.25
CA TYR A 62 -9.42 4.61 1.31
C TYR A 62 -8.94 4.84 2.75
N ALA A 63 -9.74 5.56 3.55
CA ALA A 63 -9.43 5.77 4.96
C ALA A 63 -9.49 4.46 5.78
N ASP A 64 -10.44 3.56 5.47
CA ASP A 64 -10.55 2.26 6.13
C ASP A 64 -9.36 1.36 5.82
N PHE A 65 -8.90 1.36 4.57
CA PHE A 65 -7.71 0.60 4.18
C PHE A 65 -6.44 1.18 4.82
N ALA A 66 -6.28 2.50 4.83
CA ALA A 66 -5.19 3.15 5.55
C ALA A 66 -5.20 2.78 7.05
N LYS A 67 -6.36 2.81 7.69
CA LYS A 67 -6.53 2.41 9.08
C LYS A 67 -6.21 0.92 9.30
N PHE A 68 -6.58 0.05 8.37
CA PHE A 68 -6.22 -1.38 8.43
C PHE A 68 -4.70 -1.57 8.45
N LEU A 69 -3.98 -0.90 7.54
CA LEU A 69 -2.52 -0.97 7.46
C LEU A 69 -1.86 -0.44 8.73
N THR A 70 -2.30 0.72 9.22
CA THR A 70 -1.71 1.34 10.42
C THR A 70 -2.07 0.59 11.71
N THR A 71 -3.26 0.02 11.82
CA THR A 71 -3.64 -0.83 12.95
C THR A 71 -2.78 -2.10 12.99
N THR A 72 -2.52 -2.70 11.81
CA THR A 72 -1.63 -3.86 11.70
C THR A 72 -0.20 -3.49 12.06
N THR A 73 0.30 -2.36 11.56
CA THR A 73 1.62 -1.80 11.92
C THR A 73 1.73 -1.61 13.42
N LYS A 74 0.75 -0.93 14.02
CA LYS A 74 0.74 -0.66 15.46
C LYS A 74 0.75 -1.95 16.29
N HIS A 75 -0.06 -2.94 15.92
CA HIS A 75 -0.10 -4.22 16.62
C HIS A 75 1.27 -4.89 16.70
N PHE A 76 2.01 -4.94 15.59
CA PHE A 76 3.33 -5.55 15.57
C PHE A 76 4.39 -4.65 16.21
N THR A 77 4.27 -3.33 16.09
CA THR A 77 5.15 -2.39 16.80
C THR A 77 4.99 -2.53 18.32
N ASP A 78 3.78 -2.64 18.82
CA ASP A 78 3.50 -2.85 20.25
C ASP A 78 4.05 -4.21 20.76
N LYS A 79 4.21 -5.20 19.87
CA LYS A 79 4.90 -6.47 20.12
C LYS A 79 6.43 -6.38 20.01
N GLY A 80 6.96 -5.19 19.78
CA GLY A 80 8.40 -4.94 19.71
C GLY A 80 9.04 -5.24 18.36
N TYR A 81 8.28 -5.31 17.27
CA TYR A 81 8.81 -5.33 15.91
C TYR A 81 8.98 -3.88 15.43
N ASN A 82 10.15 -3.55 14.91
CA ASN A 82 10.42 -2.23 14.36
C ASN A 82 9.92 -2.16 12.90
N ILE A 83 8.62 -1.88 12.72
CA ILE A 83 8.04 -1.68 11.39
C ILE A 83 8.38 -0.28 10.92
N THR A 84 9.34 -0.16 10.02
CA THR A 84 9.85 1.13 9.53
C THR A 84 9.20 1.61 8.25
N LEU A 85 8.62 0.69 7.47
CA LEU A 85 8.01 0.98 6.18
C LEU A 85 6.64 0.31 6.06
N ILE A 86 5.71 1.01 5.41
CA ILE A 86 4.43 0.49 4.96
C ILE A 86 4.38 0.64 3.44
N ASP A 87 4.22 -0.47 2.74
CA ASP A 87 4.08 -0.56 1.29
C ASP A 87 2.64 -0.94 0.96
N PRO A 88 1.81 0.04 0.56
CA PRO A 88 0.37 -0.16 0.44
C PRO A 88 -0.10 -0.70 -0.90
N VAL A 89 0.77 -0.76 -1.91
CA VAL A 89 0.43 -1.19 -3.26
C VAL A 89 1.48 -2.15 -3.81
N ASN A 90 1.07 -3.05 -4.72
CA ASN A 90 1.98 -3.97 -5.40
C ASN A 90 1.76 -3.90 -6.91
N GLU A 91 2.82 -3.68 -7.67
CA GLU A 91 2.83 -3.68 -9.14
C GLU A 91 1.57 -3.03 -9.75
N PRO A 92 1.37 -1.73 -9.53
CA PRO A 92 0.09 -1.06 -9.81
C PRO A 92 -0.29 -1.05 -11.30
N GLN A 93 0.66 -1.31 -12.19
CA GLN A 93 0.44 -1.36 -13.63
C GLN A 93 -0.26 -2.65 -14.08
N TYR A 94 -0.10 -3.75 -13.32
CA TYR A 94 -0.63 -5.06 -13.70
C TYR A 94 -2.14 -5.14 -13.44
N ASP A 95 -2.86 -5.93 -14.25
CA ASP A 95 -4.33 -6.00 -14.18
C ASP A 95 -4.87 -6.87 -13.04
N TRP A 96 -4.09 -7.83 -12.55
CA TRP A 96 -4.43 -8.70 -11.41
C TRP A 96 -5.78 -9.43 -11.55
N THR A 97 -6.08 -9.95 -12.75
CA THR A 97 -7.40 -10.53 -13.06
C THR A 97 -7.47 -12.05 -13.00
N GLU A 98 -6.35 -12.73 -12.75
CA GLU A 98 -6.23 -14.19 -12.93
C GLU A 98 -6.20 -14.97 -11.60
N GLY A 99 -6.91 -14.47 -10.59
CA GLY A 99 -7.06 -15.18 -9.32
C GLY A 99 -5.92 -14.99 -8.32
N GLN A 100 -4.80 -14.41 -8.72
CA GLN A 100 -3.76 -13.99 -7.80
C GLN A 100 -4.21 -12.71 -7.08
N GLU A 101 -3.93 -12.62 -5.78
CA GLU A 101 -4.21 -11.43 -4.97
C GLU A 101 -3.45 -10.22 -5.52
N GLY A 102 -4.17 -9.13 -5.73
CA GLY A 102 -3.62 -7.89 -6.24
C GLY A 102 -4.68 -6.90 -6.73
N SER A 103 -4.27 -5.68 -6.96
CA SER A 103 -5.11 -4.61 -7.49
C SER A 103 -4.31 -3.73 -8.44
N PRO A 104 -4.86 -3.39 -9.62
CA PRO A 104 -4.30 -2.30 -10.42
C PRO A 104 -4.55 -0.96 -9.73
N TRP A 105 -3.70 0.03 -10.04
CA TRP A 105 -3.82 1.39 -9.50
C TRP A 105 -3.46 2.41 -10.56
N THR A 106 -4.14 3.56 -10.55
CA THR A 106 -3.66 4.77 -11.24
C THR A 106 -2.82 5.62 -10.28
N ASN A 107 -2.03 6.55 -10.81
CA ASN A 107 -1.25 7.46 -9.97
C ASN A 107 -2.13 8.29 -9.03
N GLU A 108 -3.33 8.72 -9.48
CA GLU A 108 -4.32 9.42 -8.65
C GLU A 108 -4.76 8.58 -7.45
N CYS A 109 -5.06 7.31 -7.70
CA CYS A 109 -5.51 6.39 -6.66
C CYS A 109 -4.39 6.11 -5.64
N ILE A 110 -3.15 5.95 -6.10
CA ILE A 110 -1.97 5.81 -5.24
C ILE A 110 -1.79 7.08 -4.38
N ALA A 111 -1.84 8.26 -5.00
CA ALA A 111 -1.71 9.53 -4.29
C ALA A 111 -2.82 9.75 -3.24
N LYS A 112 -4.07 9.38 -3.58
CA LYS A 112 -5.19 9.42 -2.62
C LYS A 112 -4.93 8.50 -1.43
N LEU A 113 -4.51 7.25 -1.69
CA LEU A 113 -4.20 6.31 -0.61
C LEU A 113 -3.04 6.79 0.25
N ALA A 114 -1.98 7.33 -0.35
CA ALA A 114 -0.83 7.85 0.37
C ALA A 114 -1.21 8.97 1.35
N ARG A 115 -2.12 9.88 0.97
CA ARG A 115 -2.62 10.95 1.88
C ARG A 115 -3.40 10.38 3.05
N GLU A 116 -4.30 9.43 2.81
CA GLU A 116 -5.07 8.78 3.88
C GLU A 116 -4.16 7.98 4.82
N LEU A 117 -3.13 7.32 4.25
CA LEU A 117 -2.17 6.55 5.02
C LEU A 117 -1.28 7.45 5.88
N ASP A 118 -0.77 8.56 5.34
CA ASP A 118 0.03 9.53 6.10
C ASP A 118 -0.76 10.13 7.27
N LYS A 119 -2.03 10.49 7.00
CA LYS A 119 -2.94 10.93 8.06
C LYS A 119 -3.11 9.86 9.14
N SER A 120 -3.36 8.61 8.75
CA SER A 120 -3.57 7.51 9.69
C SER A 120 -2.31 7.16 10.49
N ILE A 121 -1.12 7.23 9.88
CA ILE A 121 0.19 7.09 10.55
C ILE A 121 0.34 8.17 11.63
N THR A 122 0.04 9.41 11.29
CA THR A 122 0.11 10.56 12.20
C THR A 122 -0.88 10.43 13.35
N ASP A 123 -2.13 10.12 13.05
CA ASP A 123 -3.22 9.97 14.04
C ASP A 123 -2.92 8.85 15.06
N GLN A 124 -2.20 7.80 14.65
CA GLN A 124 -1.81 6.69 15.53
C GLN A 124 -0.41 6.84 16.16
N GLY A 125 0.28 7.95 15.91
CA GLY A 125 1.60 8.23 16.47
C GLY A 125 2.69 7.24 16.02
N LEU A 126 2.57 6.69 14.79
CA LEU A 126 3.53 5.77 14.23
C LEU A 126 4.71 6.51 13.59
N SER A 127 5.89 5.89 13.61
CA SER A 127 7.10 6.40 12.97
C SER A 127 7.35 5.82 11.56
N ALA A 128 6.57 4.84 11.14
CA ALA A 128 6.71 4.20 9.84
C ALA A 128 6.58 5.22 8.69
N GLN A 129 7.36 5.00 7.64
CA GLN A 129 7.29 5.77 6.40
C GLN A 129 6.51 5.00 5.33
N ILE A 130 6.01 5.71 4.34
CA ILE A 130 5.29 5.11 3.21
C ILE A 130 6.30 4.79 2.11
N LEU A 131 6.31 3.52 1.65
CA LEU A 131 7.07 3.12 0.47
C LEU A 131 6.19 3.23 -0.78
N LEU A 132 6.68 3.93 -1.78
CA LEU A 132 6.08 4.10 -3.10
C LEU A 132 7.20 4.14 -4.15
N PRO A 133 6.92 3.84 -5.41
CA PRO A 133 5.63 3.57 -6.07
C PRO A 133 5.39 2.10 -6.46
N GLU A 134 6.27 1.17 -6.13
CA GLU A 134 6.14 -0.28 -6.37
C GLU A 134 5.89 -0.65 -7.85
N ALA A 135 6.62 -0.04 -8.77
CA ALA A 135 6.44 -0.29 -10.20
C ALA A 135 6.81 -1.73 -10.59
N CYS A 136 5.96 -2.39 -11.36
CA CYS A 136 6.23 -3.73 -11.90
C CYS A 136 7.32 -3.75 -12.97
N GLN A 137 7.64 -2.60 -13.56
CA GLN A 137 8.62 -2.45 -14.63
C GLN A 137 9.48 -1.22 -14.41
N TRP A 138 10.78 -1.36 -14.60
CA TRP A 138 11.72 -0.24 -14.57
C TRP A 138 11.30 0.93 -15.48
N LYS A 139 10.76 0.61 -16.64
CA LYS A 139 10.30 1.60 -17.61
C LYS A 139 9.14 2.46 -17.08
N ALA A 140 8.24 1.89 -16.30
CA ALA A 140 7.12 2.62 -15.71
C ALA A 140 7.54 3.64 -14.62
N LEU A 141 8.74 3.52 -14.07
CA LEU A 141 9.27 4.52 -13.14
C LEU A 141 9.62 5.84 -13.81
N TYR A 142 10.25 5.80 -14.98
CA TYR A 142 10.90 6.97 -15.60
C TYR A 142 10.15 7.56 -16.78
N GLN A 143 9.33 6.76 -17.46
CA GLN A 143 8.63 7.17 -18.67
C GLN A 143 7.37 6.35 -18.86
N ASP A 144 6.64 6.61 -19.93
CA ASP A 144 5.51 5.76 -20.31
C ASP A 144 6.00 4.35 -20.61
N GLY A 145 5.53 3.41 -19.78
CA GLY A 145 5.72 1.98 -20.00
C GLY A 145 4.78 1.45 -21.07
N THR A 146 4.80 0.14 -21.27
CA THR A 146 3.83 -0.56 -22.12
C THR A 146 2.46 -0.69 -21.43
N GLU A 147 2.44 -0.53 -20.12
CA GLU A 147 1.24 -0.59 -19.29
C GLU A 147 0.42 0.69 -19.39
N LYS A 148 -0.90 0.55 -19.24
CA LYS A 148 -1.84 1.64 -19.47
C LYS A 148 -2.05 2.55 -18.26
N ARG A 149 -1.44 2.26 -17.11
CA ARG A 149 -1.69 2.99 -15.86
C ARG A 149 -0.44 3.09 -14.99
N ALA A 150 -0.47 4.03 -14.06
CA ALA A 150 0.61 4.27 -13.11
C ALA A 150 2.01 4.38 -13.74
N ASN A 151 2.10 5.00 -14.92
CA ASN A 151 3.37 5.25 -15.60
C ASN A 151 4.01 6.56 -15.14
N ASN A 152 5.28 6.74 -15.48
CA ASN A 152 6.05 7.96 -15.17
C ASN A 152 6.01 8.34 -13.68
N GLN A 153 6.19 7.35 -12.82
CA GLN A 153 5.94 7.49 -11.38
C GLN A 153 6.98 8.36 -10.68
N ILE A 154 8.23 8.41 -11.17
CA ILE A 154 9.25 9.33 -10.63
C ILE A 154 8.79 10.78 -10.81
N GLU A 155 8.32 11.13 -12.01
CA GLU A 155 7.77 12.47 -12.27
C GLU A 155 6.50 12.72 -11.45
N ALA A 156 5.60 11.73 -11.39
CA ALA A 156 4.32 11.85 -10.70
C ALA A 156 4.46 12.04 -9.18
N PHE A 157 5.43 11.39 -8.53
CA PHE A 157 5.51 11.35 -7.08
C PHE A 157 6.73 12.05 -6.46
N PHE A 158 7.81 12.26 -7.22
CA PHE A 158 9.09 12.70 -6.66
C PHE A 158 9.71 13.93 -7.32
N ASN A 159 9.29 14.30 -8.54
CA ASN A 159 9.80 15.48 -9.20
C ASN A 159 9.11 16.75 -8.71
N THR A 160 9.80 17.50 -7.86
CA THR A 160 9.29 18.73 -7.24
C THR A 160 9.22 19.93 -8.18
N SER A 161 9.80 19.85 -9.38
CA SER A 161 9.74 20.93 -10.40
C SER A 161 8.45 20.89 -11.21
N ASN A 162 7.74 19.78 -11.20
CA ASN A 162 6.47 19.65 -11.88
C ASN A 162 5.33 20.25 -11.04
N SER A 163 4.45 21.00 -11.67
CA SER A 163 3.26 21.58 -11.06
C SER A 163 2.10 20.61 -10.91
N SER A 164 2.29 19.31 -11.14
CA SER A 164 1.23 18.33 -10.94
C SER A 164 0.78 18.30 -9.48
N THR A 165 -0.50 18.19 -9.28
CA THR A 165 -1.13 18.18 -7.94
C THR A 165 -0.63 17.03 -7.07
N TYR A 166 -0.23 15.89 -7.66
CA TYR A 166 0.31 14.76 -6.91
C TYR A 166 1.57 15.12 -6.13
N ILE A 167 2.54 15.73 -6.82
CA ILE A 167 3.83 16.06 -6.22
C ILE A 167 3.68 17.15 -5.17
N GLY A 168 2.91 18.17 -5.47
CA GLY A 168 2.62 19.26 -4.53
C GLY A 168 2.03 18.73 -3.23
N ASP A 169 1.11 17.78 -3.34
CA ASP A 169 0.39 17.21 -2.21
C ASP A 169 1.22 16.18 -1.43
N LEU A 170 2.12 15.45 -2.10
CA LEU A 170 2.85 14.33 -1.49
C LEU A 170 4.21 14.71 -0.92
N LYS A 171 4.77 15.87 -1.28
CA LYS A 171 6.14 16.26 -0.88
C LYS A 171 6.41 16.31 0.63
N ASN A 172 5.38 16.49 1.43
CA ASN A 172 5.48 16.57 2.89
C ASN A 172 5.04 15.29 3.60
N LEU A 173 4.63 14.25 2.86
CA LEU A 173 4.23 12.99 3.46
C LEU A 173 5.44 12.20 3.98
N LYS A 174 5.18 11.29 4.90
CA LYS A 174 6.14 10.27 5.36
C LYS A 174 6.30 9.18 4.29
N ARG A 175 7.22 9.35 3.37
CA ARG A 175 7.49 8.46 2.23
C ARG A 175 8.85 7.81 2.40
#